data_26cb6c54b57f3ba8ebcedc6efb9aaf02
#
_entry.id   26cb6c54b57f3ba8ebcedc6efb9aaf02
#
_cell.length_a   1.000
_cell.length_b   1.000
_cell.length_c   1.000
_cell.angle_alpha   90.00
_cell.angle_beta   90.00
_cell.angle_gamma   90.00
#
_symmetry.space_group_name_H-M   'P 1'
#
loop_
_entity.id
_entity.type
_entity.pdbx_description
1 polymer ?
#
loop_
_entity_poly.entity_id
_entity_poly.type
_entity_poly.pdbx_seq_one_letter_code
_entity_poly.pdbx_strand_id
1 'polypeptide(L)'
;MSIQDHLAIPNLAGFNPLLGPARPNYPRFLPLSTAYSRPLRRLVFLAAHALGLPRAALAEGTYAWVSGPSYETPAEGRFLRGAGADVVGMSTVPEVLAAREEGLNVAVLSLVTNKVVIPEYASVREEVEAEVRVGSVVVLGCG
;
A
#
# COMPACT_ATOMS: atom_id res chain seq x y z
N MET A 1 4.49 -11.36 0.05
CA MET A 1 3.84 -11.01 1.35
C MET A 1 2.47 -11.65 1.39
N SER A 2 2.11 -12.29 2.49
CA SER A 2 0.74 -12.77 2.76
C SER A 2 -0.09 -11.61 3.33
N ILE A 3 -1.17 -11.23 2.66
CA ILE A 3 -1.97 -10.09 3.08
C ILE A 3 -2.93 -10.51 4.20
N GLN A 4 -2.95 -9.74 5.27
CA GLN A 4 -3.80 -9.96 6.45
C GLN A 4 -4.90 -8.91 6.60
N ASP A 5 -4.72 -7.72 6.03
CA ASP A 5 -5.65 -6.62 6.07
C ASP A 5 -5.43 -5.67 4.89
N HIS A 6 -6.33 -4.71 4.67
CA HIS A 6 -6.15 -3.72 3.63
C HIS A 6 -6.68 -2.33 3.98
N LEU A 7 -6.12 -1.32 3.32
CA LEU A 7 -6.63 0.03 3.24
C LEU A 7 -7.17 0.27 1.83
N ALA A 8 -8.46 0.53 1.70
CA ALA A 8 -9.12 0.76 0.41
C ALA A 8 -9.29 2.26 0.17
N ILE A 9 -8.21 2.97 -0.21
CA ILE A 9 -8.25 4.42 -0.42
C ILE A 9 -9.28 4.84 -1.48
N PRO A 10 -9.41 4.16 -2.64
CA PRO A 10 -10.42 4.51 -3.64
C PRO A 10 -11.86 4.40 -3.13
N ASN A 11 -12.15 3.55 -2.13
CA ASN A 11 -13.49 3.48 -1.53
C ASN A 11 -13.91 4.81 -0.89
N LEU A 12 -12.95 5.58 -0.34
CA LEU A 12 -13.22 6.91 0.23
C LEU A 12 -13.68 7.92 -0.82
N ALA A 13 -13.31 7.70 -2.09
CA ALA A 13 -13.73 8.50 -3.24
C ALA A 13 -14.94 7.90 -4.00
N GLY A 14 -15.58 6.86 -3.44
CA GLY A 14 -16.76 6.24 -4.04
C GLY A 14 -16.47 5.18 -5.10
N PHE A 15 -15.24 4.67 -5.21
CA PHE A 15 -14.87 3.62 -6.17
C PHE A 15 -14.98 2.20 -5.58
N ASN A 16 -15.99 1.95 -4.76
CA ASN A 16 -16.23 0.61 -4.25
C ASN A 16 -16.96 -0.25 -5.31
N PRO A 17 -16.45 -1.43 -5.69
CA PRO A 17 -17.07 -2.28 -6.71
C PRO A 17 -18.46 -2.81 -6.32
N LEU A 18 -18.82 -2.76 -5.04
CA LEU A 18 -20.13 -3.19 -4.55
C LEU A 18 -21.16 -2.06 -4.54
N LEU A 19 -20.82 -0.85 -5.03
CA LEU A 19 -21.78 0.24 -5.18
C LEU A 19 -22.78 -0.09 -6.30
N GLY A 20 -24.07 0.13 -6.01
CA GLY A 20 -25.13 -0.14 -6.95
C GLY A 20 -26.46 -0.47 -6.26
N PRO A 21 -27.49 -0.88 -7.00
CA PRO A 21 -28.74 -1.36 -6.43
C PRO A 21 -28.50 -2.63 -5.59
N ALA A 22 -29.27 -2.77 -4.51
CA ALA A 22 -29.20 -3.95 -3.67
C ALA A 22 -29.53 -5.22 -4.50
N ARG A 23 -28.68 -6.24 -4.41
CA ARG A 23 -28.90 -7.54 -5.06
C ARG A 23 -29.74 -8.42 -4.14
N PRO A 24 -30.78 -9.10 -4.64
CA PRO A 24 -31.52 -10.08 -3.85
C PRO A 24 -30.57 -11.14 -3.28
N ASN A 25 -30.80 -11.53 -2.05
CA ASN A 25 -30.00 -12.55 -1.31
C ASN A 25 -28.56 -12.17 -0.95
N TYR A 26 -28.14 -10.93 -1.18
CA TYR A 26 -26.83 -10.44 -0.77
C TYR A 26 -26.96 -9.43 0.38
N PRO A 27 -26.03 -9.42 1.34
CA PRO A 27 -26.07 -8.46 2.43
C PRO A 27 -25.83 -7.05 1.88
N ARG A 28 -26.64 -6.08 2.33
CA ARG A 28 -26.45 -4.67 1.93
C ARG A 28 -25.11 -4.11 2.42
N PHE A 29 -24.65 -4.58 3.57
CA PHE A 29 -23.37 -4.20 4.17
C PHE A 29 -22.54 -5.47 4.39
N LEU A 30 -21.39 -5.54 3.74
CA LEU A 30 -20.49 -6.67 3.79
C LEU A 30 -19.48 -6.52 4.94
N PRO A 31 -19.47 -7.43 5.94
CA PRO A 31 -18.43 -7.42 6.99
C PRO A 31 -17.08 -7.83 6.41
N LEU A 32 -16.05 -7.05 6.67
CA LEU A 32 -14.68 -7.28 6.16
C LEU A 32 -13.64 -7.58 7.27
N SER A 33 -14.04 -7.63 8.54
CA SER A 33 -13.14 -7.95 9.65
C SER A 33 -12.44 -9.30 9.52
N THR A 34 -12.97 -10.19 8.69
CA THR A 34 -12.41 -11.51 8.35
C THR A 34 -12.22 -11.68 6.84
N ALA A 35 -11.92 -10.59 6.13
CA ALA A 35 -11.79 -10.60 4.67
C ALA A 35 -10.72 -11.61 4.22
N TYR A 36 -9.61 -11.69 4.95
CA TYR A 36 -8.51 -12.60 4.65
C TYR A 36 -8.54 -13.82 5.58
N SER A 37 -8.84 -14.98 5.02
CA SER A 37 -9.02 -16.23 5.77
C SER A 37 -7.77 -16.65 6.53
N ARG A 38 -7.82 -16.62 7.87
CA ARG A 38 -6.72 -17.09 8.72
C ARG A 38 -6.33 -18.55 8.46
N PRO A 39 -7.27 -19.51 8.29
CA PRO A 39 -6.92 -20.88 7.93
C PRO A 39 -6.13 -20.97 6.61
N LEU A 40 -6.54 -20.24 5.57
CA LEU A 40 -5.81 -20.25 4.29
C LEU A 40 -4.43 -19.60 4.41
N ARG A 41 -4.30 -18.48 5.12
CA ARG A 41 -3.00 -17.88 5.39
C ARG A 41 -2.07 -18.82 6.15
N ARG A 42 -2.60 -19.54 7.12
CA ARG A 42 -1.83 -20.60 7.82
C ARG A 42 -1.29 -21.66 6.86
N LEU A 43 -2.10 -22.11 5.89
CA LEU A 43 -1.66 -23.07 4.87
C LEU A 43 -0.53 -22.49 3.99
N VAL A 44 -0.59 -21.21 3.65
CA VAL A 44 0.49 -20.53 2.92
C VAL A 44 1.81 -20.62 3.67
N PHE A 45 1.83 -20.36 4.98
CA PHE A 45 3.05 -20.47 5.79
C PHE A 45 3.53 -21.91 5.96
N LEU A 46 2.61 -22.87 6.10
CA LEU A 46 2.96 -24.30 6.13
C LEU A 46 3.60 -24.76 4.81
N ALA A 47 3.04 -24.31 3.68
CA ALA A 47 3.60 -24.60 2.36
C ALA A 47 4.98 -23.98 2.18
N ALA A 48 5.16 -22.72 2.59
CA ALA A 48 6.46 -22.05 2.56
C ALA A 48 7.52 -22.80 3.39
N HIS A 49 7.12 -23.28 4.59
CA HIS A 49 8.00 -24.07 5.44
C HIS A 49 8.35 -25.43 4.79
N ALA A 50 7.36 -26.14 4.24
CA ALA A 50 7.56 -27.41 3.54
C ALA A 50 8.46 -27.29 2.31
N LEU A 51 8.43 -26.13 1.63
CA LEU A 51 9.29 -25.80 0.49
C LEU A 51 10.69 -25.31 0.92
N GLY A 52 10.98 -25.23 2.20
CA GLY A 52 12.27 -24.74 2.71
C GLY A 52 12.53 -23.25 2.44
N LEU A 53 11.46 -22.44 2.24
CA LEU A 53 11.64 -21.01 2.04
C LEU A 53 12.18 -20.35 3.30
N PRO A 54 13.19 -19.46 3.19
CA PRO A 54 13.69 -18.73 4.35
C PRO A 54 12.61 -17.83 4.94
N ARG A 55 12.63 -17.63 6.26
CA ARG A 55 11.64 -16.81 6.96
C ARG A 55 11.46 -15.40 6.35
N ALA A 56 12.53 -14.82 5.85
CA ALA A 56 12.53 -13.49 5.22
C ALA A 56 11.82 -13.45 3.85
N ALA A 57 11.58 -14.61 3.20
CA ALA A 57 10.93 -14.64 1.88
C ALA A 57 9.42 -14.43 1.96
N LEU A 58 8.80 -14.67 3.13
CA LEU A 58 7.37 -14.54 3.31
C LEU A 58 7.06 -13.81 4.62
N ALA A 59 6.49 -12.61 4.50
CA ALA A 59 6.00 -11.81 5.62
C ALA A 59 4.47 -11.68 5.58
N GLU A 60 3.85 -11.29 6.67
CA GLU A 60 2.46 -10.82 6.72
C GLU A 60 2.42 -9.30 6.70
N GLY A 61 1.34 -8.72 6.17
CA GLY A 61 1.20 -7.26 6.18
C GLY A 61 -0.12 -6.76 5.63
N THR A 62 -0.28 -5.45 5.70
CA THR A 62 -1.43 -4.68 5.24
C THR A 62 -1.18 -4.13 3.84
N TYR A 63 -2.15 -4.32 2.96
CA TYR A 63 -2.12 -3.86 1.57
C TYR A 63 -2.88 -2.55 1.44
N ALA A 64 -2.24 -1.49 0.94
CA ALA A 64 -2.94 -0.29 0.51
C ALA A 64 -3.32 -0.40 -0.96
N TRP A 65 -4.62 -0.28 -1.23
CA TRP A 65 -5.12 -0.17 -2.59
C TRP A 65 -5.23 1.30 -2.98
N VAL A 66 -4.60 1.64 -4.12
CA VAL A 66 -4.68 2.93 -4.80
C VAL A 66 -5.16 2.72 -6.24
N SER A 67 -5.76 3.73 -6.86
CA SER A 67 -6.39 3.56 -8.18
C SER A 67 -5.39 3.52 -9.34
N GLY A 68 -4.21 4.12 -9.21
CA GLY A 68 -3.32 4.31 -10.37
C GLY A 68 -3.91 5.28 -11.41
N PRO A 69 -3.32 5.37 -12.63
CA PRO A 69 -2.17 4.63 -13.15
C PRO A 69 -0.79 5.17 -12.72
N SER A 70 -0.74 6.29 -11.99
CA SER A 70 0.52 6.82 -11.44
C SER A 70 0.96 6.07 -10.18
N TYR A 71 2.27 6.01 -9.96
CA TYR A 71 2.85 5.63 -8.68
C TYR A 71 2.70 6.74 -7.65
N GLU A 72 2.91 6.39 -6.39
CA GLU A 72 2.79 7.29 -5.25
C GLU A 72 3.90 8.33 -5.26
N THR A 73 3.53 9.57 -4.92
CA THR A 73 4.51 10.59 -4.54
C THR A 73 5.15 10.21 -3.19
N PRO A 74 6.32 10.79 -2.85
CA PRO A 74 6.92 10.58 -1.53
C PRO A 74 6.00 10.96 -0.35
N ALA A 75 5.13 11.96 -0.53
CA ALA A 75 4.16 12.37 0.48
C ALA A 75 3.05 11.32 0.66
N GLU A 76 2.53 10.79 -0.44
CA GLU A 76 1.55 9.69 -0.42
C GLU A 76 2.16 8.42 0.17
N GLY A 77 3.40 8.09 -0.16
CA GLY A 77 4.11 6.96 0.43
C GLY A 77 4.27 7.10 1.96
N ARG A 78 4.60 8.31 2.45
CA ARG A 78 4.64 8.58 3.90
C ARG A 78 3.26 8.45 4.55
N PHE A 79 2.22 8.97 3.90
CA PHE A 79 0.84 8.88 4.37
C PHE A 79 0.40 7.42 4.50
N LEU A 80 0.57 6.61 3.45
CA LEU A 80 0.17 5.20 3.45
C LEU A 80 0.92 4.40 4.51
N ARG A 81 2.24 4.62 4.63
CA ARG A 81 3.04 4.01 5.70
C ARG A 81 2.55 4.43 7.09
N GLY A 82 2.28 5.72 7.30
CA GLY A 82 1.74 6.24 8.55
C GLY A 82 0.35 5.70 8.89
N ALA A 83 -0.45 5.36 7.88
CA ALA A 83 -1.73 4.68 8.05
C ALA A 83 -1.61 3.17 8.32
N GLY A 84 -0.39 2.61 8.31
CA GLY A 84 -0.13 1.21 8.64
C GLY A 84 -0.04 0.28 7.42
N ALA A 85 0.12 0.81 6.21
CA ALA A 85 0.37 -0.01 5.03
C ALA A 85 1.82 -0.52 4.99
N ASP A 86 1.97 -1.80 4.66
CA ASP A 86 3.26 -2.45 4.42
C ASP A 86 3.59 -2.53 2.93
N VAL A 87 2.58 -2.69 2.09
CA VAL A 87 2.68 -2.70 0.63
C VAL A 87 1.56 -1.89 0.00
N VAL A 88 1.79 -1.44 -1.22
CA VAL A 88 0.82 -0.68 -2.01
C VAL A 88 0.67 -1.30 -3.40
N GLY A 89 -0.51 -1.20 -3.97
CA GLY A 89 -0.77 -1.61 -5.34
C GLY A 89 -2.13 -1.16 -5.86
N MET A 90 -2.36 -1.40 -7.15
CA MET A 90 -3.50 -0.88 -7.92
C MET A 90 -4.59 -1.93 -8.18
N SER A 91 -4.57 -3.07 -7.48
CA SER A 91 -5.46 -4.22 -7.68
C SER A 91 -5.84 -4.87 -6.36
N THR A 92 -6.26 -6.13 -6.40
CA THR A 92 -6.43 -7.02 -5.23
C THR A 92 -7.68 -6.74 -4.40
N VAL A 93 -7.87 -5.51 -3.89
CA VAL A 93 -8.99 -5.20 -2.99
C VAL A 93 -10.35 -5.33 -3.69
N PRO A 94 -10.55 -4.86 -4.93
CA PRO A 94 -11.81 -5.09 -5.64
C PRO A 94 -12.17 -6.57 -5.78
N GLU A 95 -11.19 -7.41 -6.08
CA GLU A 95 -11.37 -8.86 -6.19
C GLU A 95 -11.70 -9.49 -4.85
N VAL A 96 -11.05 -9.04 -3.77
CA VAL A 96 -11.35 -9.49 -2.40
C VAL A 96 -12.78 -9.13 -2.03
N LEU A 97 -13.23 -7.90 -2.30
CA LEU A 97 -14.59 -7.45 -2.02
C LEU A 97 -15.63 -8.30 -2.75
N ALA A 98 -15.45 -8.52 -4.06
CA ALA A 98 -16.33 -9.34 -4.87
C ALA A 98 -16.35 -10.79 -4.40
N ALA A 99 -15.19 -11.39 -4.11
CA ALA A 99 -15.10 -12.74 -3.59
C ALA A 99 -15.78 -12.90 -2.21
N ARG A 100 -15.62 -11.90 -1.34
CA ARG A 100 -16.27 -11.91 -0.02
C ARG A 100 -17.78 -11.70 -0.11
N GLU A 101 -18.28 -10.92 -1.07
CA GLU A 101 -19.72 -10.82 -1.35
C GLU A 101 -20.31 -12.17 -1.76
N GLU A 102 -19.57 -12.96 -2.53
CA GLU A 102 -19.95 -14.33 -2.93
C GLU A 102 -19.70 -15.40 -1.81
N GLY A 103 -19.30 -14.96 -0.61
CA GLY A 103 -19.06 -15.86 0.52
C GLY A 103 -17.79 -16.71 0.44
N LEU A 104 -16.87 -16.39 -0.50
CA LEU A 104 -15.63 -17.15 -0.68
C LEU A 104 -14.62 -16.85 0.43
N ASN A 105 -13.85 -17.86 0.82
CA ASN A 105 -12.68 -17.69 1.66
C ASN A 105 -11.49 -17.20 0.81
N VAL A 106 -10.86 -16.12 1.22
CA VAL A 106 -9.80 -15.46 0.44
C VAL A 106 -8.47 -15.53 1.17
N ALA A 107 -7.41 -15.85 0.46
CA ALA A 107 -6.02 -15.57 0.83
C ALA A 107 -5.33 -14.87 -0.34
N VAL A 108 -4.49 -13.91 -0.03
CA VAL A 108 -3.76 -13.12 -1.02
C VAL A 108 -2.26 -13.21 -0.77
N LEU A 109 -1.52 -13.47 -1.84
CA LEU A 109 -0.07 -13.35 -1.89
C LEU A 109 0.30 -12.18 -2.81
N SER A 110 0.92 -11.15 -2.24
CA SER A 110 1.47 -10.05 -3.00
C SER A 110 2.95 -10.28 -3.25
N LEU A 111 3.35 -10.27 -4.53
CA LEU A 111 4.75 -10.25 -4.92
C LEU A 111 5.26 -8.82 -4.89
N VAL A 112 6.23 -8.54 -4.00
CA VAL A 112 6.85 -7.21 -3.90
C VAL A 112 7.98 -7.12 -4.91
N THR A 113 7.81 -6.27 -5.92
CA THR A 113 8.74 -6.14 -7.05
C THR A 113 9.67 -4.95 -6.95
N ASN A 114 9.26 -3.90 -6.24
CA ASN A 114 9.99 -2.65 -6.07
C ASN A 114 9.62 -1.97 -4.76
N LYS A 115 10.38 -0.95 -4.39
CA LYS A 115 10.12 -0.12 -3.20
C LYS A 115 9.47 1.19 -3.61
N VAL A 116 8.54 1.69 -2.79
CA VAL A 116 8.07 3.08 -2.88
C VAL A 116 9.23 4.01 -2.54
N VAL A 117 9.49 4.99 -3.41
CA VAL A 117 10.58 5.94 -3.23
C VAL A 117 10.12 7.06 -2.29
N ILE A 118 10.71 7.12 -1.11
CA ILE A 118 10.41 8.14 -0.08
C ILE A 118 11.71 8.84 0.31
N PRO A 119 12.26 9.73 -0.55
CA PRO A 119 13.45 10.49 -0.22
C PRO A 119 13.17 11.51 0.90
N GLU A 120 14.20 11.89 1.63
CA GLU A 120 14.16 13.12 2.42
C GLU A 120 14.22 14.32 1.46
N TYR A 121 13.41 15.33 1.72
CA TYR A 121 13.46 16.57 0.95
C TYR A 121 14.57 17.46 1.49
N ALA A 122 15.57 17.76 0.66
CA ALA A 122 16.42 18.91 0.85
C ALA A 122 15.60 20.19 0.57
N SER A 123 15.82 21.22 1.36
CA SER A 123 15.20 22.52 1.14
C SER A 123 15.91 23.26 0.03
N VAL A 124 15.32 23.33 -1.15
CA VAL A 124 15.85 24.15 -2.27
C VAL A 124 16.07 25.61 -1.87
N ARG A 125 15.22 26.12 -0.96
CA ARG A 125 15.42 27.46 -0.39
C ARG A 125 16.74 27.56 0.36
N GLU A 126 17.04 26.59 1.24
CA GLU A 126 18.29 26.58 2.02
C GLU A 126 19.51 26.40 1.12
N GLU A 127 19.39 25.58 0.07
CA GLU A 127 20.44 25.42 -0.95
C GLU A 127 20.73 26.75 -1.63
N VAL A 128 19.70 27.45 -2.14
CA VAL A 128 19.85 28.76 -2.79
C VAL A 128 20.40 29.83 -1.82
N GLU A 129 19.87 29.84 -0.59
CA GLU A 129 20.38 30.79 0.43
C GLU A 129 21.86 30.55 0.77
N ALA A 130 22.29 29.29 0.78
CA ALA A 130 23.70 28.95 0.97
C ALA A 130 24.58 29.41 -0.21
N GLU A 131 24.11 29.13 -1.44
CA GLU A 131 24.82 29.58 -2.66
C GLU A 131 24.98 31.11 -2.72
N VAL A 132 23.92 31.86 -2.42
CA VAL A 132 23.93 33.33 -2.41
C VAL A 132 24.89 33.87 -1.33
N ARG A 133 24.94 33.27 -0.14
CA ARG A 133 25.89 33.63 0.92
C ARG A 133 27.33 33.43 0.50
N VAL A 134 27.63 32.27 -0.13
CA VAL A 134 28.98 31.97 -0.64
C VAL A 134 29.39 32.96 -1.76
N GLY A 135 28.46 33.23 -2.70
CA GLY A 135 28.72 34.23 -3.78
C GLY A 135 28.95 35.62 -3.26
N SER A 136 28.29 36.05 -2.18
CA SER A 136 28.48 37.36 -1.55
C SER A 136 29.84 37.50 -0.85
N VAL A 137 30.45 36.42 -0.40
CA VAL A 137 31.77 36.41 0.23
C VAL A 137 32.90 36.54 -0.81
N VAL A 138 32.68 36.02 -2.02
CA VAL A 138 33.68 36.08 -3.11
C VAL A 138 33.79 37.48 -3.72
N VAL A 139 32.74 38.29 -3.69
CA VAL A 139 32.75 39.67 -4.26
C VAL A 139 33.47 40.67 -3.35
N LEU A 140 33.68 40.38 -2.05
CA LEU A 140 34.39 41.24 -1.11
C LEU A 140 35.91 40.99 -1.03
N GLY A 141 36.46 40.07 -1.83
CA GLY A 141 37.88 39.69 -1.82
C GLY A 141 38.76 40.25 -2.95
N CYS A 142 38.24 41.11 -3.82
CA CYS A 142 39.01 41.79 -4.87
C CYS A 142 38.91 43.32 -4.72
N GLY A 143 39.79 43.87 -3.87
CA GLY A 143 40.01 45.25 -3.69
C GLY A 143 41.46 45.50 -3.29
#